data_43218902b2d4722dba9719169fa2bb00
#
_entry.id   43218902b2d4722dba9719169fa2bb00
#
_cell.length_a   1.000
_cell.length_b   1.000
_cell.length_c   1.000
_cell.angle_alpha   90.00
_cell.angle_beta   90.00
_cell.angle_gamma   90.00
#
_symmetry.space_group_name_H-M   'P 1'
#
loop_
_entity.id
_entity.type
_entity.pdbx_description
1 polymer ?
#
loop_
_entity_poly.entity_id
_entity_poly.type
_entity_poly.pdbx_seq_one_letter_code
_entity_poly.pdbx_strand_id
1 'polypeptide(L)'
;MGSWFGDQGRSLLVGAVTAVVTAVTFYGVVRWQPRTWWLWGWATFTALTALLVFIYPVVITPLFNKFTPLGDDGLRTRVEQLAETAGVDIADVLVADASRRTTTENAYVAGLGSTKRLVLYDTLLRSGSEDETILVVAHELGHRMEGHIWKNLALSSVGLLAGFGALAFLARQSGVWDWAGASGIADLRAIPVLLLFALLAGLVVLPIENTISRNFEARADDIAIELSDSPNTAVRVFRRLGYANLADLKPPAPLVWALFTHPPIPDRIEAVLSRSSGAP
;
A
#
# COMPACT_ATOMS: atom_id res chain seq x y z
N MET A 1 -6.37 13.90 -23.98
CA MET A 1 -5.23 14.77 -23.52
C MET A 1 -5.64 15.69 -22.34
N GLY A 2 -6.80 16.34 -22.34
CA GLY A 2 -7.18 17.27 -21.26
C GLY A 2 -7.25 16.67 -19.85
N SER A 3 -7.71 15.41 -19.72
CA SER A 3 -7.75 14.71 -18.43
C SER A 3 -6.35 14.41 -17.88
N TRP A 4 -5.41 14.02 -18.74
CA TRP A 4 -4.04 13.73 -18.35
C TRP A 4 -3.32 14.96 -17.74
N PHE A 5 -3.39 16.13 -18.40
CA PHE A 5 -2.81 17.35 -17.84
C PHE A 5 -3.46 17.77 -16.52
N GLY A 6 -4.79 17.58 -16.41
CA GLY A 6 -5.50 17.84 -15.15
C GLY A 6 -5.03 16.93 -14.01
N ASP A 7 -4.81 15.64 -14.29
CA ASP A 7 -4.33 14.67 -13.31
C ASP A 7 -2.87 14.93 -12.93
N GLN A 8 -2.00 15.31 -13.89
CA GLN A 8 -0.62 15.75 -13.60
C GLN A 8 -0.60 16.99 -12.70
N GLY A 9 -1.45 17.98 -12.99
CA GLY A 9 -1.56 19.18 -12.16
C GLY A 9 -1.99 18.86 -10.72
N ARG A 10 -2.98 17.97 -10.54
CA ARG A 10 -3.42 17.51 -9.21
C ARG A 10 -2.31 16.74 -8.49
N SER A 11 -1.60 15.85 -9.18
CA SER A 11 -0.49 15.07 -8.62
C SER A 11 0.64 15.97 -8.16
N LEU A 12 1.01 16.98 -8.97
CA LEU A 12 2.02 17.98 -8.61
C LEU A 12 1.59 18.81 -7.40
N LEU A 13 0.32 19.22 -7.34
CA LEU A 13 -0.21 19.98 -6.20
C LEU A 13 -0.18 19.13 -4.92
N VAL A 14 -0.68 17.90 -4.95
CA VAL A 14 -0.66 16.98 -3.80
C VAL A 14 0.78 16.72 -3.37
N GLY A 15 1.68 16.44 -4.32
CA GLY A 15 3.11 16.23 -4.04
C GLY A 15 3.78 17.45 -3.42
N ALA A 16 3.53 18.66 -3.95
CA ALA A 16 4.06 19.89 -3.42
C ALA A 16 3.55 20.18 -2.00
N VAL A 17 2.25 20.03 -1.75
CA VAL A 17 1.66 20.19 -0.42
C VAL A 17 2.29 19.20 0.56
N THR A 18 2.41 17.92 0.19
CA THR A 18 3.03 16.88 1.03
C THR A 18 4.49 17.24 1.34
N ALA A 19 5.27 17.65 0.34
CA ALA A 19 6.67 18.04 0.52
C ALA A 19 6.81 19.25 1.47
N VAL A 20 5.97 20.27 1.30
CA VAL A 20 5.97 21.46 2.19
C VAL A 20 5.58 21.07 3.60
N VAL A 21 4.51 20.29 3.79
CA VAL A 21 4.07 19.82 5.13
C VAL A 21 5.20 19.02 5.79
N THR A 22 5.82 18.10 5.06
CA THR A 22 6.94 17.27 5.54
C THR A 22 8.12 18.16 5.97
N ALA A 23 8.54 19.10 5.13
CA ALA A 23 9.68 19.97 5.43
C ALA A 23 9.38 20.90 6.62
N VAL A 24 8.22 21.56 6.64
CA VAL A 24 7.81 22.46 7.74
C VAL A 24 7.73 21.69 9.05
N THR A 25 7.13 20.50 9.03
CA THR A 25 7.02 19.66 10.22
C THR A 25 8.39 19.23 10.71
N PHE A 26 9.26 18.73 9.82
CA PHE A 26 10.60 18.27 10.18
C PHE A 26 11.43 19.42 10.81
N TYR A 27 11.55 20.54 10.12
CA TYR A 27 12.32 21.69 10.62
C TYR A 27 11.68 22.33 11.84
N GLY A 28 10.35 22.32 11.94
CA GLY A 28 9.62 22.76 13.12
C GLY A 28 10.00 21.94 14.35
N VAL A 29 9.97 20.60 14.25
CA VAL A 29 10.33 19.69 15.33
C VAL A 29 11.81 19.83 15.73
N VAL A 30 12.72 19.89 14.74
CA VAL A 30 14.18 20.03 14.98
C VAL A 30 14.49 21.32 15.74
N ARG A 31 13.84 22.44 15.39
CA ARG A 31 14.05 23.73 16.03
C ARG A 31 13.37 23.85 17.39
N TRP A 32 12.18 23.22 17.53
CA TRP A 32 11.42 23.27 18.79
C TRP A 32 12.08 22.45 19.92
N GLN A 33 12.63 21.26 19.58
CA GLN A 33 13.22 20.32 20.56
C GLN A 33 14.62 19.86 20.14
N PRO A 34 15.65 20.74 20.14
CA PRO A 34 16.96 20.43 19.55
C PRO A 34 17.68 19.23 20.16
N ARG A 35 17.35 18.80 21.38
CA ARG A 35 17.98 17.65 22.06
C ARG A 35 17.26 16.34 21.79
N THR A 36 15.93 16.36 21.69
CA THR A 36 15.06 15.18 21.58
C THR A 36 14.25 15.17 20.28
N TRP A 37 14.63 16.00 19.28
CA TRP A 37 13.93 16.17 18.01
C TRP A 37 13.66 14.83 17.31
N TRP A 38 14.55 13.86 17.42
CA TRP A 38 14.40 12.57 16.76
C TRP A 38 13.26 11.73 17.33
N LEU A 39 13.02 11.80 18.66
CA LEU A 39 11.86 11.16 19.30
C LEU A 39 10.55 11.86 18.89
N TRP A 40 10.54 13.19 18.92
CA TRP A 40 9.39 13.97 18.50
C TRP A 40 9.16 13.86 16.98
N GLY A 41 10.22 13.77 16.19
CA GLY A 41 10.18 13.45 14.77
C GLY A 41 9.51 12.10 14.54
N TRP A 42 9.99 11.04 15.17
CA TRP A 42 9.36 9.73 15.13
C TRP A 42 7.87 9.79 15.47
N ALA A 43 7.51 10.35 16.62
CA ALA A 43 6.11 10.40 17.06
C ALA A 43 5.22 11.18 16.08
N THR A 44 5.69 12.34 15.61
CA THR A 44 4.94 13.19 14.69
C THR A 44 4.80 12.55 13.32
N PHE A 45 5.86 11.96 12.77
CA PHE A 45 5.79 11.30 11.47
C PHE A 45 5.01 9.98 11.50
N THR A 46 5.04 9.25 12.62
CA THR A 46 4.13 8.11 12.85
C THR A 46 2.66 8.57 12.82
N ALA A 47 2.34 9.64 13.54
CA ALA A 47 0.98 10.20 13.55
C ALA A 47 0.56 10.70 12.16
N LEU A 48 1.45 11.38 11.41
CA LEU A 48 1.19 11.81 10.04
C LEU A 48 0.99 10.63 9.08
N THR A 49 1.79 9.57 9.21
CA THR A 49 1.62 8.34 8.42
C THR A 49 0.26 7.71 8.69
N ALA A 50 -0.12 7.55 9.95
CA ALA A 50 -1.44 7.05 10.32
C ALA A 50 -2.55 7.93 9.75
N LEU A 51 -2.44 9.25 9.90
CA LEU A 51 -3.41 10.21 9.35
C LEU A 51 -3.55 10.06 7.83
N LEU A 52 -2.44 9.96 7.11
CA LEU A 52 -2.44 9.81 5.65
C LEU A 52 -3.08 8.50 5.19
N VAL A 53 -2.81 7.39 5.88
CA VAL A 53 -3.43 6.09 5.57
C VAL A 53 -4.96 6.18 5.61
N PHE A 54 -5.53 6.94 6.54
CA PHE A 54 -6.98 7.09 6.66
C PHE A 54 -7.57 8.21 5.81
N ILE A 55 -6.83 9.29 5.58
CA ILE A 55 -7.28 10.41 4.75
C ILE A 55 -7.18 10.07 3.25
N TYR A 56 -6.16 9.32 2.84
CA TYR A 56 -5.87 9.05 1.44
C TYR A 56 -7.08 8.52 0.65
N PRO A 57 -7.78 7.45 1.08
CA PRO A 57 -8.92 6.91 0.34
C PRO A 57 -10.15 7.82 0.36
N VAL A 58 -10.26 8.73 1.35
CA VAL A 58 -11.44 9.59 1.52
C VAL A 58 -11.28 10.96 0.87
N VAL A 59 -10.05 11.49 0.86
CA VAL A 59 -9.78 12.86 0.38
C VAL A 59 -8.98 12.83 -0.92
N ILE A 60 -7.92 12.02 -0.98
CA ILE A 60 -7.00 12.06 -2.14
C ILE A 60 -7.56 11.26 -3.31
N THR A 61 -8.06 10.04 -3.07
CA THR A 61 -8.58 9.18 -4.14
C THR A 61 -9.73 9.84 -4.93
N PRO A 62 -10.70 10.57 -4.30
CA PRO A 62 -11.77 11.27 -5.02
C PRO A 62 -11.31 12.43 -5.89
N LEU A 63 -10.11 12.95 -5.70
CA LEU A 63 -9.55 13.96 -6.61
C LEU A 63 -9.26 13.37 -8.00
N PHE A 64 -9.06 12.05 -8.05
CA PHE A 64 -8.67 11.35 -9.26
C PHE A 64 -9.79 10.46 -9.83
N ASN A 65 -10.61 9.82 -9.01
CA ASN A 65 -11.64 8.88 -9.43
C ASN A 65 -13.04 9.36 -9.06
N LYS A 66 -14.01 9.01 -9.90
CA LYS A 66 -15.42 9.09 -9.55
C LYS A 66 -15.88 7.75 -9.00
N PHE A 67 -16.70 7.79 -7.97
CA PHE A 67 -17.26 6.62 -7.33
C PHE A 67 -18.76 6.58 -7.57
N THR A 68 -19.27 5.41 -7.97
CA THR A 68 -20.70 5.15 -8.12
C THR A 68 -21.05 3.88 -7.36
N PRO A 69 -22.25 3.75 -6.80
CA PRO A 69 -22.70 2.49 -6.22
C PRO A 69 -22.62 1.35 -7.24
N LEU A 70 -22.30 0.14 -6.79
CA LEU A 70 -22.36 -1.04 -7.65
C LEU A 70 -23.81 -1.27 -8.10
N GLY A 71 -24.05 -1.21 -9.41
CA GLY A 71 -25.40 -1.29 -10.01
C GLY A 71 -25.88 -2.72 -10.26
N ASP A 72 -25.05 -3.73 -10.02
CA ASP A 72 -25.40 -5.15 -10.13
C ASP A 72 -25.84 -5.67 -8.76
N ASP A 73 -27.15 -5.83 -8.58
CA ASP A 73 -27.73 -6.27 -7.31
C ASP A 73 -27.32 -7.72 -6.96
N GLY A 74 -27.11 -8.59 -7.95
CA GLY A 74 -26.66 -9.97 -7.75
C GLY A 74 -25.25 -10.03 -7.20
N LEU A 75 -24.32 -9.36 -7.86
CA LEU A 75 -22.92 -9.28 -7.41
C LEU A 75 -22.80 -8.55 -6.07
N ARG A 76 -23.58 -7.47 -5.87
CA ARG A 76 -23.63 -6.74 -4.60
C ARG A 76 -24.02 -7.67 -3.45
N THR A 77 -25.09 -8.43 -3.60
CA THR A 77 -25.56 -9.37 -2.57
C THR A 77 -24.51 -10.42 -2.25
N ARG A 78 -23.83 -10.98 -3.26
CA ARG A 78 -22.73 -11.95 -3.05
C ARG A 78 -21.55 -11.34 -2.28
N VAL A 79 -21.19 -10.10 -2.60
CA VAL A 79 -20.12 -9.35 -1.91
C VAL A 79 -20.48 -9.08 -0.45
N GLU A 80 -21.73 -8.66 -0.18
CA GLU A 80 -22.20 -8.39 1.17
C GLU A 80 -22.25 -9.67 2.02
N GLN A 81 -22.73 -10.78 1.47
CA GLN A 81 -22.71 -12.09 2.12
C GLN A 81 -21.30 -12.59 2.43
N LEU A 82 -20.38 -12.38 1.49
CA LEU A 82 -18.96 -12.73 1.69
C LEU A 82 -18.33 -11.90 2.81
N ALA A 83 -18.62 -10.60 2.86
CA ALA A 83 -18.14 -9.71 3.91
C ALA A 83 -18.73 -10.08 5.29
N GLU A 84 -19.99 -10.44 5.36
CA GLU A 84 -20.63 -10.96 6.57
C GLU A 84 -19.95 -12.26 7.04
N THR A 85 -19.72 -13.21 6.13
CA THR A 85 -18.99 -14.45 6.41
C THR A 85 -17.58 -14.19 6.94
N ALA A 86 -16.90 -13.19 6.39
CA ALA A 86 -15.56 -12.75 6.82
C ALA A 86 -15.60 -11.95 8.14
N GLY A 87 -16.76 -11.62 8.70
CA GLY A 87 -16.89 -10.78 9.89
C GLY A 87 -16.44 -9.32 9.65
N VAL A 88 -16.48 -8.85 8.39
CA VAL A 88 -16.08 -7.50 8.01
C VAL A 88 -17.33 -6.67 7.68
N ASP A 89 -17.67 -5.76 8.57
CA ASP A 89 -18.77 -4.83 8.37
C ASP A 89 -18.45 -3.83 7.24
N ILE A 90 -19.25 -3.83 6.16
CA ILE A 90 -19.09 -2.97 4.98
C ILE A 90 -20.34 -2.11 4.83
N ALA A 91 -20.16 -0.78 4.84
CA ALA A 91 -21.26 0.17 4.70
C ALA A 91 -21.76 0.32 3.27
N ASP A 92 -20.89 0.12 2.27
CA ASP A 92 -21.25 0.30 0.85
C ASP A 92 -20.25 -0.40 -0.08
N VAL A 93 -20.71 -0.74 -1.29
CA VAL A 93 -19.92 -1.30 -2.39
C VAL A 93 -19.92 -0.32 -3.55
N LEU A 94 -18.76 0.22 -3.87
CA LEU A 94 -18.57 1.28 -4.86
C LEU A 94 -17.76 0.80 -6.05
N VAL A 95 -17.99 1.41 -7.20
CA VAL A 95 -17.21 1.25 -8.43
C VAL A 95 -16.45 2.54 -8.69
N ALA A 96 -15.12 2.43 -8.89
CA ALA A 96 -14.26 3.53 -9.30
C ALA A 96 -14.05 3.51 -10.83
N ASP A 97 -14.10 4.67 -11.50
CA ASP A 97 -13.88 4.85 -12.93
C ASP A 97 -12.38 4.79 -13.32
N ALA A 98 -11.69 3.73 -12.88
CA ALA A 98 -10.25 3.55 -13.03
C ALA A 98 -9.82 3.40 -14.50
N SER A 99 -10.66 2.82 -15.36
CA SER A 99 -10.39 2.60 -16.79
C SER A 99 -10.05 3.86 -17.58
N ARG A 100 -10.34 5.03 -17.04
CA ARG A 100 -9.92 6.32 -17.62
C ARG A 100 -8.42 6.56 -17.56
N ARG A 101 -7.69 5.84 -16.69
CA ARG A 101 -6.28 6.07 -16.36
C ARG A 101 -5.41 4.83 -16.44
N THR A 102 -5.98 3.68 -16.19
CA THR A 102 -5.24 2.43 -16.10
C THR A 102 -6.05 1.27 -16.65
N THR A 103 -5.36 0.24 -17.08
CA THR A 103 -5.93 -1.07 -17.40
C THR A 103 -5.77 -2.05 -16.22
N THR A 104 -5.11 -1.63 -15.14
CA THR A 104 -4.87 -2.47 -13.97
C THR A 104 -6.19 -2.79 -13.26
N GLU A 105 -6.40 -4.05 -13.00
CA GLU A 105 -7.50 -4.56 -12.19
C GLU A 105 -7.16 -4.38 -10.71
N ASN A 106 -8.10 -3.86 -9.92
CA ASN A 106 -7.90 -3.69 -8.49
C ASN A 106 -9.23 -3.65 -7.74
N ALA A 107 -9.15 -4.00 -6.45
CA ALA A 107 -10.17 -3.73 -5.45
C ALA A 107 -9.48 -3.29 -4.16
N TYR A 108 -10.19 -2.66 -3.25
CA TYR A 108 -9.68 -2.36 -1.92
C TYR A 108 -10.82 -2.03 -0.96
N VAL A 109 -10.58 -2.25 0.33
CA VAL A 109 -11.48 -1.81 1.40
C VAL A 109 -10.93 -0.54 2.03
N ALA A 110 -11.69 0.54 1.99
CA ALA A 110 -11.36 1.84 2.57
C ALA A 110 -12.24 2.14 3.78
N GLY A 111 -11.77 3.02 4.67
CA GLY A 111 -12.52 3.45 5.86
C GLY A 111 -12.22 2.64 7.11
N LEU A 112 -12.86 3.02 8.21
CA LEU A 112 -12.68 2.47 9.57
C LEU A 112 -14.03 2.16 10.21
N GLY A 113 -14.04 1.13 11.08
CA GLY A 113 -15.25 0.77 11.83
C GLY A 113 -16.44 0.51 10.91
N SER A 114 -17.55 1.14 11.18
CA SER A 114 -18.79 1.06 10.39
C SER A 114 -18.79 1.90 9.11
N THR A 115 -17.73 2.64 8.80
CA THR A 115 -17.63 3.45 7.57
C THR A 115 -16.83 2.76 6.46
N LYS A 116 -16.48 1.49 6.63
CA LYS A 116 -15.74 0.74 5.62
C LYS A 116 -16.54 0.61 4.33
N ARG A 117 -15.88 0.87 3.21
CA ARG A 117 -16.44 0.73 1.87
C ARG A 117 -15.54 -0.18 1.05
N LEU A 118 -16.15 -1.11 0.34
CA LEU A 118 -15.44 -1.88 -0.67
C LEU A 118 -15.46 -1.11 -1.98
N VAL A 119 -14.32 -0.91 -2.59
CA VAL A 119 -14.18 -0.24 -3.88
C VAL A 119 -13.67 -1.22 -4.90
N LEU A 120 -14.41 -1.42 -5.98
CA LEU A 120 -14.05 -2.21 -7.14
C LEU A 120 -13.65 -1.28 -8.28
N TYR A 121 -12.58 -1.60 -9.01
CA TYR A 121 -12.28 -0.89 -10.25
C TYR A 121 -13.19 -1.39 -11.37
N ASP A 122 -13.66 -0.47 -12.20
CA ASP A 122 -14.46 -0.82 -13.37
C ASP A 122 -13.68 -1.70 -14.38
N THR A 123 -12.36 -1.66 -14.35
CA THR A 123 -11.48 -2.56 -15.10
C THR A 123 -11.62 -4.01 -14.62
N LEU A 124 -11.68 -4.27 -13.31
CA LEU A 124 -11.88 -5.61 -12.75
C LEU A 124 -13.23 -6.18 -13.18
N LEU A 125 -14.31 -5.38 -13.09
CA LEU A 125 -15.66 -5.81 -13.46
C LEU A 125 -15.81 -6.12 -14.97
N ARG A 126 -15.00 -5.50 -15.83
CA ARG A 126 -15.04 -5.71 -17.27
C ARG A 126 -14.22 -6.91 -17.74
N SER A 127 -13.16 -7.25 -17.05
CA SER A 127 -12.18 -8.25 -17.49
C SER A 127 -12.41 -9.63 -16.91
N GLY A 128 -13.02 -9.72 -15.71
CA GLY A 128 -13.24 -10.93 -14.97
C GLY A 128 -14.69 -11.40 -14.96
N SER A 129 -14.90 -12.69 -14.66
CA SER A 129 -16.22 -13.20 -14.28
C SER A 129 -16.59 -12.74 -12.88
N GLU A 130 -17.87 -12.88 -12.51
CA GLU A 130 -18.30 -12.59 -11.13
C GLU A 130 -17.52 -13.40 -10.09
N ASP A 131 -17.28 -14.70 -10.34
CA ASP A 131 -16.53 -15.56 -9.42
C ASP A 131 -15.08 -15.10 -9.25
N GLU A 132 -14.46 -14.55 -10.31
CA GLU A 132 -13.13 -13.97 -10.23
C GLU A 132 -13.14 -12.65 -9.45
N THR A 133 -14.20 -11.85 -9.60
CA THR A 133 -14.40 -10.64 -8.79
C THR A 133 -14.59 -10.99 -7.32
N ILE A 134 -15.40 -12.01 -7.01
CA ILE A 134 -15.61 -12.50 -5.65
C ILE A 134 -14.30 -12.99 -5.02
N LEU A 135 -13.45 -13.70 -5.77
CA LEU A 135 -12.14 -14.10 -5.27
C LEU A 135 -11.25 -12.91 -4.91
N VAL A 136 -11.20 -11.88 -5.77
CA VAL A 136 -10.44 -10.66 -5.48
C VAL A 136 -10.99 -9.95 -4.24
N VAL A 137 -12.32 -9.88 -4.10
CA VAL A 137 -12.96 -9.33 -2.89
C VAL A 137 -12.61 -10.16 -1.65
N ALA A 138 -12.62 -11.48 -1.75
CA ALA A 138 -12.23 -12.37 -0.66
C ALA A 138 -10.77 -12.13 -0.20
N HIS A 139 -9.86 -11.88 -1.15
CA HIS A 139 -8.48 -11.50 -0.87
C HIS A 139 -8.39 -10.17 -0.08
N GLU A 140 -9.14 -9.14 -0.49
CA GLU A 140 -9.18 -7.86 0.21
C GLU A 140 -9.78 -7.98 1.62
N LEU A 141 -10.80 -8.83 1.77
CA LEU A 141 -11.36 -9.15 3.07
C LEU A 141 -10.33 -9.89 3.94
N GLY A 142 -9.52 -10.78 3.37
CA GLY A 142 -8.40 -11.44 4.05
C GLY A 142 -7.42 -10.45 4.66
N HIS A 143 -7.04 -9.39 3.94
CA HIS A 143 -6.23 -8.32 4.49
C HIS A 143 -6.88 -7.63 5.70
N ARG A 144 -8.20 -7.50 5.71
CA ARG A 144 -8.93 -6.89 6.84
C ARG A 144 -9.04 -7.83 8.03
N MET A 145 -9.33 -9.11 7.81
CA MET A 145 -9.40 -10.14 8.85
C MET A 145 -8.07 -10.26 9.60
N GLU A 146 -6.95 -10.24 8.87
CA GLU A 146 -5.60 -10.31 9.43
C GLU A 146 -5.12 -8.97 10.02
N GLY A 147 -5.86 -7.88 9.87
CA GLY A 147 -5.49 -6.57 10.39
C GLY A 147 -4.19 -6.01 9.80
N HIS A 148 -3.90 -6.31 8.54
CA HIS A 148 -2.63 -5.95 7.88
C HIS A 148 -2.37 -4.44 7.90
N ILE A 149 -3.41 -3.60 7.89
CA ILE A 149 -3.24 -2.14 8.02
C ILE A 149 -2.60 -1.73 9.35
N TRP A 150 -2.99 -2.38 10.45
CA TRP A 150 -2.43 -2.09 11.76
C TRP A 150 -1.03 -2.65 11.93
N LYS A 151 -0.78 -3.86 11.39
CA LYS A 151 0.55 -4.47 11.33
C LYS A 151 1.52 -3.58 10.54
N ASN A 152 1.09 -3.07 9.37
CA ASN A 152 1.88 -2.16 8.55
C ASN A 152 2.16 -0.82 9.25
N LEU A 153 1.17 -0.23 9.94
CA LEU A 153 1.38 0.99 10.72
C LEU A 153 2.38 0.79 11.86
N ALA A 154 2.30 -0.35 12.57
CA ALA A 154 3.25 -0.68 13.63
C ALA A 154 4.67 -0.87 13.06
N LEU A 155 4.81 -1.61 11.96
CA LEU A 155 6.10 -1.80 11.27
C LEU A 155 6.69 -0.48 10.76
N SER A 156 5.86 0.37 10.15
CA SER A 156 6.27 1.71 9.70
C SER A 156 6.72 2.57 10.88
N SER A 157 6.03 2.50 12.04
CA SER A 157 6.44 3.22 13.24
C SER A 157 7.80 2.75 13.76
N VAL A 158 8.06 1.44 13.77
CA VAL A 158 9.37 0.87 14.15
C VAL A 158 10.46 1.31 13.17
N GLY A 159 10.16 1.26 11.87
CA GLY A 159 11.07 1.73 10.82
C GLY A 159 11.41 3.22 10.95
N LEU A 160 10.40 4.06 11.21
CA LEU A 160 10.59 5.49 11.48
C LEU A 160 11.44 5.72 12.74
N LEU A 161 11.21 4.96 13.81
CA LEU A 161 12.03 5.06 15.03
C LEU A 161 13.51 4.76 14.75
N ALA A 162 13.76 3.67 14.03
CA ALA A 162 15.11 3.29 13.62
C ALA A 162 15.74 4.36 12.69
N GLY A 163 14.97 4.86 11.70
CA GLY A 163 15.40 5.90 10.78
C GLY A 163 15.73 7.22 11.48
N PHE A 164 14.85 7.71 12.35
CA PHE A 164 15.12 8.92 13.14
C PHE A 164 16.29 8.74 14.11
N GLY A 165 16.46 7.54 14.71
CA GLY A 165 17.62 7.21 15.53
C GLY A 165 18.93 7.22 14.74
N ALA A 166 18.95 6.62 13.55
CA ALA A 166 20.10 6.65 12.64
C ALA A 166 20.41 8.08 12.16
N LEU A 167 19.37 8.87 11.84
CA LEU A 167 19.54 10.26 11.47
C LEU A 167 20.07 11.11 12.63
N ALA A 168 19.66 10.82 13.88
CA ALA A 168 20.19 11.48 15.07
C ALA A 168 21.67 11.13 15.29
N PHE A 169 22.09 9.91 14.98
CA PHE A 169 23.50 9.53 14.98
C PHE A 169 24.27 10.30 13.92
N LEU A 170 23.76 10.31 12.67
CA LEU A 170 24.36 11.08 11.56
C LEU A 170 24.47 12.56 11.89
N ALA A 171 23.46 13.13 12.55
CA ALA A 171 23.42 14.55 12.90
C ALA A 171 24.56 15.00 13.84
N ARG A 172 25.20 14.06 14.55
CA ARG A 172 26.33 14.34 15.41
C ARG A 172 27.69 14.35 14.68
N GLN A 173 27.71 13.95 13.40
CA GLN A 173 28.93 13.88 12.60
C GLN A 173 29.20 15.21 11.90
N SER A 174 30.09 16.05 12.46
CA SER A 174 30.39 17.38 11.91
C SER A 174 30.87 17.33 10.46
N GLY A 175 31.71 16.34 10.12
CA GLY A 175 32.24 16.20 8.76
C GLY A 175 31.19 16.02 7.68
N VAL A 176 30.01 15.50 8.00
CA VAL A 176 28.88 15.41 7.05
C VAL A 176 28.33 16.80 6.72
N TRP A 177 28.20 17.64 7.73
CA TRP A 177 27.67 19.01 7.56
C TRP A 177 28.68 19.91 6.91
N ASP A 178 29.96 19.78 7.27
CA ASP A 178 31.08 20.52 6.63
C ASP A 178 31.15 20.21 5.13
N TRP A 179 31.04 18.92 4.77
CA TRP A 179 30.99 18.49 3.37
C TRP A 179 29.78 19.05 2.63
N ALA A 180 28.63 19.15 3.27
CA ALA A 180 27.40 19.72 2.71
C ALA A 180 27.38 21.26 2.69
N GLY A 181 28.36 21.93 3.29
CA GLY A 181 28.36 23.38 3.49
C GLY A 181 27.23 23.87 4.40
N ALA A 182 26.73 23.00 5.30
CA ALA A 182 25.64 23.26 6.22
C ALA A 182 26.16 23.41 7.65
N SER A 183 25.48 24.18 8.49
CA SER A 183 25.84 24.36 9.90
C SER A 183 25.30 23.25 10.80
N GLY A 184 24.57 22.29 10.25
CA GLY A 184 23.95 21.17 10.95
C GLY A 184 22.57 20.82 10.39
N ILE A 185 21.87 19.89 11.03
CA ILE A 185 20.58 19.35 10.56
C ILE A 185 19.45 20.41 10.47
N ALA A 186 19.53 21.49 11.25
CA ALA A 186 18.54 22.58 11.24
C ALA A 186 18.76 23.58 10.10
N ASP A 187 19.86 23.49 9.38
CA ASP A 187 20.18 24.30 8.23
C ASP A 187 19.45 23.81 6.97
N LEU A 188 18.84 24.70 6.20
CA LEU A 188 18.17 24.33 4.95
C LEU A 188 19.14 23.75 3.90
N ARG A 189 20.42 24.08 3.98
CA ARG A 189 21.47 23.47 3.14
C ARG A 189 21.69 21.98 3.44
N ALA A 190 21.16 21.47 4.56
CA ALA A 190 21.15 20.04 4.87
C ALA A 190 20.16 19.21 4.02
N ILE A 191 19.21 19.84 3.32
CA ILE A 191 18.17 19.15 2.54
C ILE A 191 18.74 18.07 1.62
N PRO A 192 19.79 18.29 0.81
CA PRO A 192 20.33 17.25 -0.05
C PRO A 192 20.84 16.03 0.73
N VAL A 193 21.48 16.24 1.88
CA VAL A 193 21.94 15.16 2.76
C VAL A 193 20.76 14.37 3.36
N LEU A 194 19.71 15.07 3.78
CA LEU A 194 18.50 14.44 4.32
C LEU A 194 17.80 13.59 3.25
N LEU A 195 17.73 14.10 2.01
CA LEU A 195 17.15 13.33 0.89
C LEU A 195 18.00 12.11 0.54
N LEU A 196 19.32 12.25 0.52
CA LEU A 196 20.24 11.11 0.31
C LEU A 196 20.11 10.08 1.43
N PHE A 197 20.05 10.53 2.67
CA PHE A 197 19.83 9.64 3.82
C PHE A 197 18.50 8.89 3.68
N ALA A 198 17.40 9.58 3.37
CA ALA A 198 16.08 8.96 3.19
C ALA A 198 16.10 7.93 2.05
N LEU A 199 16.77 8.25 0.93
CA LEU A 199 16.92 7.32 -0.19
C LEU A 199 17.68 6.05 0.23
N LEU A 200 18.84 6.20 0.88
CA LEU A 200 19.66 5.07 1.30
C LEU A 200 18.96 4.22 2.38
N ALA A 201 18.31 4.87 3.34
CA ALA A 201 17.50 4.19 4.35
C ALA A 201 16.35 3.41 3.70
N GLY A 202 15.66 4.01 2.73
CA GLY A 202 14.61 3.33 1.95
C GLY A 202 15.12 2.10 1.22
N LEU A 203 16.29 2.17 0.58
CA LEU A 203 16.89 1.03 -0.10
C LEU A 203 17.23 -0.14 0.86
N VAL A 204 17.60 0.18 2.10
CA VAL A 204 17.87 -0.85 3.13
C VAL A 204 16.57 -1.46 3.66
N VAL A 205 15.52 -0.66 3.83
CA VAL A 205 14.24 -1.11 4.37
C VAL A 205 13.41 -1.86 3.33
N LEU A 206 13.52 -1.49 2.05
CA LEU A 206 12.71 -2.03 0.95
C LEU A 206 12.65 -3.58 0.90
N PRO A 207 13.76 -4.34 0.97
CA PRO A 207 13.68 -5.80 0.94
C PRO A 207 12.98 -6.40 2.16
N ILE A 208 13.09 -5.73 3.31
CA ILE A 208 12.44 -6.16 4.56
C ILE A 208 10.92 -5.98 4.42
N GLU A 209 10.47 -4.79 4.00
CA GLU A 209 9.06 -4.49 3.76
C GLU A 209 8.46 -5.42 2.72
N ASN A 210 9.15 -5.65 1.60
CA ASN A 210 8.70 -6.55 0.54
C ASN A 210 8.59 -8.01 1.01
N THR A 211 9.50 -8.46 1.88
CA THR A 211 9.41 -9.81 2.45
C THR A 211 8.18 -9.96 3.36
N ILE A 212 7.92 -8.96 4.20
CA ILE A 212 6.73 -8.94 5.06
C ILE A 212 5.45 -8.85 4.20
N SER A 213 5.46 -7.99 3.18
CA SER A 213 4.35 -7.85 2.23
C SER A 213 4.01 -9.18 1.57
N ARG A 214 5.00 -9.92 1.02
CA ARG A 214 4.76 -11.24 0.41
C ARG A 214 4.11 -12.24 1.37
N ASN A 215 4.47 -12.20 2.66
CA ASN A 215 3.84 -13.06 3.66
C ASN A 215 2.37 -12.67 3.90
N PHE A 216 2.07 -11.36 3.91
CA PHE A 216 0.70 -10.86 4.04
C PHE A 216 -0.14 -11.24 2.82
N GLU A 217 0.43 -11.13 1.62
CA GLU A 217 -0.21 -11.52 0.38
C GLU A 217 -0.51 -13.02 0.33
N ALA A 218 0.46 -13.85 0.69
CA ALA A 218 0.27 -15.29 0.76
C ALA A 218 -0.87 -15.66 1.74
N ARG A 219 -0.92 -14.99 2.90
CA ARG A 219 -2.00 -15.23 3.87
C ARG A 219 -3.35 -14.73 3.38
N ALA A 220 -3.40 -13.59 2.67
CA ALA A 220 -4.63 -13.09 2.05
C ALA A 220 -5.12 -14.02 0.93
N ASP A 221 -4.20 -14.59 0.14
CA ASP A 221 -4.53 -15.62 -0.86
C ASP A 221 -5.15 -16.87 -0.23
N ASP A 222 -4.60 -17.32 0.89
CA ASP A 222 -5.10 -18.46 1.64
C ASP A 222 -6.54 -18.25 2.07
N ILE A 223 -6.81 -17.10 2.70
CA ILE A 223 -8.14 -16.71 3.16
C ILE A 223 -9.09 -16.54 1.96
N ALA A 224 -8.62 -15.97 0.85
CA ALA A 224 -9.43 -15.82 -0.34
C ALA A 224 -9.95 -17.17 -0.87
N ILE A 225 -9.09 -18.19 -0.87
CA ILE A 225 -9.45 -19.55 -1.31
C ILE A 225 -10.41 -20.19 -0.31
N GLU A 226 -10.15 -20.04 1.00
CA GLU A 226 -11.02 -20.57 2.07
C GLU A 226 -12.43 -19.94 2.00
N LEU A 227 -12.53 -18.63 1.84
CA LEU A 227 -13.81 -17.92 1.79
C LEU A 227 -14.60 -18.17 0.50
N SER A 228 -13.91 -18.32 -0.64
CA SER A 228 -14.57 -18.50 -1.94
C SER A 228 -14.84 -19.95 -2.30
N ASP A 229 -14.22 -20.91 -1.59
CA ASP A 229 -14.20 -22.34 -1.90
C ASP A 229 -13.92 -22.65 -3.39
N SER A 230 -13.07 -21.86 -4.01
CA SER A 230 -12.88 -21.87 -5.47
C SER A 230 -11.41 -21.87 -5.90
N PRO A 231 -10.62 -22.94 -5.57
CA PRO A 231 -9.19 -22.98 -5.93
C PRO A 231 -8.95 -22.88 -7.45
N ASN A 232 -9.81 -23.46 -8.26
CA ASN A 232 -9.71 -23.37 -9.73
C ASN A 232 -9.90 -21.91 -10.23
N THR A 233 -10.75 -21.13 -9.58
CA THR A 233 -10.91 -19.72 -9.88
C THR A 233 -9.65 -18.94 -9.53
N ALA A 234 -9.02 -19.25 -8.39
CA ALA A 234 -7.75 -18.63 -8.00
C ALA A 234 -6.65 -18.86 -9.05
N VAL A 235 -6.50 -20.09 -9.54
CA VAL A 235 -5.55 -20.40 -10.62
C VAL A 235 -5.85 -19.58 -11.89
N ARG A 236 -7.13 -19.44 -12.28
CA ARG A 236 -7.51 -18.64 -13.46
C ARG A 236 -7.17 -17.15 -13.25
N VAL A 237 -7.51 -16.58 -12.09
CA VAL A 237 -7.21 -15.19 -11.74
C VAL A 237 -5.70 -14.93 -11.77
N PHE A 238 -4.90 -15.78 -11.13
CA PHE A 238 -3.45 -15.59 -11.10
C PHE A 238 -2.82 -15.70 -12.49
N ARG A 239 -3.28 -16.64 -13.33
CA ARG A 239 -2.85 -16.72 -14.74
C ARG A 239 -3.20 -15.45 -15.50
N ARG A 240 -4.43 -14.96 -15.38
CA ARG A 240 -4.87 -13.73 -16.04
C ARG A 240 -4.05 -12.53 -15.60
N LEU A 241 -3.83 -12.36 -14.29
CA LEU A 241 -2.97 -11.30 -13.75
C LEU A 241 -1.53 -11.42 -14.27
N GLY A 242 -1.00 -12.64 -14.38
CA GLY A 242 0.31 -12.89 -14.94
C GLY A 242 0.42 -12.42 -16.39
N TYR A 243 -0.57 -12.73 -17.22
CA TYR A 243 -0.62 -12.27 -18.61
C TYR A 243 -0.82 -10.76 -18.72
N ALA A 244 -1.76 -10.20 -17.98
CA ALA A 244 -2.07 -8.77 -18.04
C ALA A 244 -0.89 -7.89 -17.62
N ASN A 245 -0.08 -8.36 -16.66
CA ASN A 245 1.06 -7.63 -16.13
C ASN A 245 2.40 -8.05 -16.79
N LEU A 246 2.39 -8.90 -17.82
CA LEU A 246 3.60 -9.44 -18.45
C LEU A 246 4.60 -10.00 -17.42
N ALA A 247 4.07 -10.75 -16.43
CA ALA A 247 4.86 -11.23 -15.32
C ALA A 247 5.95 -12.20 -15.79
N ASP A 248 7.17 -12.01 -15.29
CA ASP A 248 8.24 -13.00 -15.45
C ASP A 248 7.86 -14.26 -14.68
N LEU A 249 7.85 -15.40 -15.39
CA LEU A 249 7.50 -16.69 -14.80
C LEU A 249 8.68 -17.34 -14.05
N LYS A 250 9.88 -16.77 -14.17
CA LYS A 250 11.08 -17.26 -13.49
C LYS A 250 11.97 -16.09 -13.03
N PRO A 251 11.44 -15.18 -12.20
CA PRO A 251 12.21 -14.03 -11.79
C PRO A 251 13.41 -14.45 -10.93
N PRO A 252 14.57 -13.78 -11.06
CA PRO A 252 15.73 -14.04 -10.23
C PRO A 252 15.44 -13.80 -8.73
N ALA A 253 15.79 -14.76 -7.87
CA ALA A 253 15.52 -14.69 -6.43
C ALA A 253 15.96 -13.40 -5.73
N PRO A 254 17.14 -12.80 -6.05
CA PRO A 254 17.50 -11.50 -5.47
C PRO A 254 16.56 -10.36 -5.85
N LEU A 255 16.01 -10.37 -7.07
CA LEU A 255 15.03 -9.37 -7.49
C LEU A 255 13.68 -9.58 -6.79
N VAL A 256 13.23 -10.82 -6.63
CA VAL A 256 12.04 -11.16 -5.84
C VAL A 256 12.20 -10.65 -4.41
N TRP A 257 13.33 -10.97 -3.77
CA TRP A 257 13.61 -10.55 -2.41
C TRP A 257 13.60 -9.02 -2.27
N ALA A 258 14.25 -8.31 -3.18
CA ALA A 258 14.44 -6.88 -3.08
C ALA A 258 13.22 -6.04 -3.53
N LEU A 259 12.50 -6.47 -4.59
CA LEU A 259 11.58 -5.58 -5.31
C LEU A 259 10.14 -6.06 -5.36
N PHE A 260 9.85 -7.34 -5.11
CA PHE A 260 8.50 -7.87 -5.27
C PHE A 260 7.69 -7.74 -3.98
N THR A 261 6.59 -7.01 -4.05
CA THR A 261 5.62 -6.88 -2.96
C THR A 261 4.69 -8.08 -2.85
N HIS A 262 4.51 -8.83 -3.94
CA HIS A 262 3.68 -10.04 -4.02
C HIS A 262 4.55 -11.25 -4.35
N PRO A 263 4.16 -12.47 -3.93
CA PRO A 263 4.82 -13.67 -4.40
C PRO A 263 4.72 -13.78 -5.93
N PRO A 264 5.73 -14.35 -6.61
CA PRO A 264 5.66 -14.62 -8.06
C PRO A 264 4.39 -15.41 -8.42
N ILE A 265 3.82 -15.14 -9.58
CA ILE A 265 2.59 -15.81 -10.04
C ILE A 265 2.71 -17.35 -10.03
N PRO A 266 3.82 -17.96 -10.48
CA PRO A 266 3.97 -19.40 -10.39
C PRO A 266 3.88 -19.95 -8.95
N ASP A 267 4.51 -19.25 -7.99
CA ASP A 267 4.52 -19.66 -6.58
C ASP A 267 3.09 -19.60 -5.99
N ARG A 268 2.30 -18.58 -6.35
CA ARG A 268 0.89 -18.46 -5.94
C ARG A 268 0.05 -19.61 -6.51
N ILE A 269 0.25 -19.96 -7.78
CA ILE A 269 -0.45 -21.09 -8.43
C ILE A 269 -0.06 -22.43 -7.79
N GLU A 270 1.23 -22.65 -7.54
CA GLU A 270 1.73 -23.85 -6.88
C GLU A 270 1.14 -24.01 -5.47
N ALA A 271 1.08 -22.92 -4.70
CA ALA A 271 0.47 -22.91 -3.37
C ALA A 271 -1.02 -23.35 -3.40
N VAL A 272 -1.79 -22.89 -4.42
CA VAL A 272 -3.19 -23.32 -4.60
C VAL A 272 -3.28 -24.81 -4.92
N LEU A 273 -2.47 -25.28 -5.88
CA LEU A 273 -2.52 -26.66 -6.36
C LEU A 273 -2.07 -27.67 -5.28
N SER A 274 -1.05 -27.34 -4.50
CA SER A 274 -0.57 -28.20 -3.40
C SER A 274 -1.64 -28.43 -2.33
N ARG A 275 -2.42 -27.40 -1.99
CA ARG A 275 -3.53 -27.52 -1.04
C ARG A 275 -4.68 -28.35 -1.59
N SER A 276 -5.02 -28.15 -2.86
CA SER A 276 -6.12 -28.89 -3.51
C SER A 276 -5.81 -30.39 -3.66
N SER A 277 -4.52 -30.76 -3.70
CA SER A 277 -4.07 -32.15 -3.81
C SER A 277 -3.95 -32.87 -2.47
N GLY A 278 -4.17 -32.17 -1.33
CA GLY A 278 -4.01 -32.75 0.01
C GLY A 278 -2.57 -33.16 0.32
N ALA A 279 -1.57 -32.65 -0.41
CA ALA A 279 -0.16 -32.87 -0.13
C ALA A 279 0.24 -32.09 1.13
N PRO A 280 0.94 -32.72 2.10
CA PRO A 280 1.36 -32.11 3.36
C PRO A 280 2.41 -31.00 3.14
#